data_9ac42f346b0046c0e931adea2569c4d3
#
_entry.id   9ac42f346b0046c0e931adea2569c4d3
#
_cell.length_a   1.000
_cell.length_b   1.000
_cell.length_c   1.000
_cell.angle_alpha   90.00
_cell.angle_beta   90.00
_cell.angle_gamma   90.00
#
_symmetry.space_group_name_H-M   'P 1'
#
loop_
_entity.id
_entity.type
_entity.pdbx_description
1 polymer ?
#
loop_
_entity_poly.entity_id
_entity_poly.type
_entity_poly.pdbx_seq_one_letter_code
_entity_poly.pdbx_strand_id
1 'polypeptide(L)'
;MENATDKSEGGAFMKNFKGTKGVIILVILVVLVITYYHYLSNRQQPDSVQEGELAVMTPVQEVLTRNLETNYPATPREVVRYFSEITQCFYNEEYTEEELHDLALKIREIYDDELVANQTEADYLQSLNDDIAEFKAANRTIANFTLSSTIDVETYQSDGYEWAKLYCIYSVKEQILVNSNIQFLLRKDENGHYKIYGWQMVKNAPNAQETQGTQGTQETQETLVEQSEIQ
;
A
#
# COMPACT_ATOMS: atom_id res chain seq x y z
N MET A 1 28.60 7.81 -75.60
CA MET A 1 28.66 9.16 -75.03
C MET A 1 28.28 9.01 -73.60
N GLU A 2 29.26 8.77 -72.82
CA GLU A 2 30.14 9.65 -72.04
C GLU A 2 29.47 9.91 -70.68
N ASN A 3 29.92 9.17 -69.68
CA ASN A 3 30.85 9.56 -68.62
C ASN A 3 30.30 10.63 -67.64
N ALA A 4 30.18 10.31 -66.40
CA ALA A 4 31.10 10.79 -65.37
C ALA A 4 30.76 10.24 -63.99
N THR A 5 31.71 9.53 -63.46
CA THR A 5 31.95 9.24 -62.07
C THR A 5 32.03 10.51 -61.23
N ASP A 6 31.44 10.55 -60.06
CA ASP A 6 31.96 11.42 -59.03
C ASP A 6 32.15 10.65 -57.72
N LYS A 7 33.40 10.70 -57.30
CA LYS A 7 33.99 10.09 -56.13
C LYS A 7 33.94 11.13 -55.02
N SER A 8 33.19 10.91 -54.01
CA SER A 8 33.29 11.72 -52.79
C SER A 8 34.32 11.10 -51.86
N GLU A 9 35.44 11.75 -51.79
CA GLU A 9 36.52 11.49 -50.86
C GLU A 9 36.17 12.02 -49.47
N GLY A 10 35.98 11.11 -48.51
CA GLY A 10 36.03 11.41 -47.08
C GLY A 10 37.48 11.55 -46.62
N GLY A 11 38.03 12.76 -46.68
CA GLY A 11 39.39 13.06 -46.28
C GLY A 11 39.61 12.82 -44.76
N ALA A 12 40.47 11.86 -44.47
CA ALA A 12 41.05 11.63 -43.16
C ALA A 12 41.91 12.82 -42.74
N PHE A 13 41.52 13.48 -41.66
CA PHE A 13 42.32 14.52 -41.02
C PHE A 13 43.31 13.89 -40.04
N MET A 14 44.30 13.13 -40.57
CA MET A 14 45.48 12.74 -39.80
C MET A 14 46.64 13.64 -40.19
N LYS A 15 46.76 14.79 -39.55
CA LYS A 15 47.93 15.62 -39.65
C LYS A 15 49.03 15.09 -38.75
N ASN A 16 50.15 14.65 -39.36
CA ASN A 16 51.36 14.12 -38.72
C ASN A 16 51.88 15.05 -37.61
N PHE A 17 51.73 14.62 -36.35
CA PHE A 17 52.47 15.17 -35.21
C PHE A 17 53.87 14.55 -35.16
N LYS A 18 54.76 15.00 -36.03
CA LYS A 18 56.22 14.73 -35.93
C LYS A 18 56.87 15.83 -35.10
N GLY A 19 57.02 15.59 -33.79
CA GLY A 19 57.81 16.47 -32.94
C GLY A 19 57.48 16.21 -31.46
N THR A 20 58.50 16.14 -30.63
CA THR A 20 58.45 15.98 -29.15
C THR A 20 57.45 16.95 -28.50
N LYS A 21 57.16 18.09 -29.10
CA LYS A 21 56.17 19.08 -28.64
C LYS A 21 54.73 18.59 -28.77
N GLY A 22 54.42 17.79 -29.81
CA GLY A 22 53.07 17.22 -29.96
C GLY A 22 52.73 16.15 -28.94
N VAL A 23 53.73 15.34 -28.56
CA VAL A 23 53.58 14.32 -27.52
C VAL A 23 53.37 14.96 -26.16
N ILE A 24 54.08 16.05 -25.85
CA ILE A 24 53.93 16.80 -24.60
C ILE A 24 52.53 17.39 -24.48
N ILE A 25 52.00 17.96 -25.58
CA ILE A 25 50.64 18.53 -25.58
C ILE A 25 49.59 17.42 -25.34
N LEU A 26 49.77 16.25 -25.97
CA LEU A 26 48.87 15.10 -25.79
C LEU A 26 48.88 14.59 -24.33
N VAL A 27 50.07 14.47 -23.70
CA VAL A 27 50.22 14.08 -22.31
C VAL A 27 49.55 15.09 -21.38
N ILE A 28 49.73 16.39 -21.60
CA ILE A 28 49.08 17.44 -20.82
C ILE A 28 47.55 17.34 -20.95
N LEU A 29 47.03 17.08 -22.15
CA LEU A 29 45.58 16.93 -22.36
C LEU A 29 45.02 15.72 -21.63
N VAL A 30 45.74 14.59 -21.67
CA VAL A 30 45.35 13.38 -20.92
C VAL A 30 45.35 13.64 -19.40
N VAL A 31 46.39 14.31 -18.89
CA VAL A 31 46.46 14.68 -17.47
C VAL A 31 45.31 15.63 -17.09
N LEU A 32 44.99 16.59 -17.93
CA LEU A 32 43.84 17.49 -17.69
C LEU A 32 42.51 16.73 -17.66
N VAL A 33 42.32 15.80 -18.59
CA VAL A 33 41.08 14.96 -18.59
C VAL A 33 41.00 14.10 -17.34
N ILE A 34 42.09 13.46 -16.92
CA ILE A 34 42.14 12.65 -15.72
C ILE A 34 41.89 13.52 -14.47
N THR A 35 42.53 14.69 -14.39
CA THR A 35 42.35 15.61 -13.28
C THR A 35 40.91 16.16 -13.24
N TYR A 36 40.35 16.47 -14.39
CA TYR A 36 38.95 16.91 -14.51
C TYR A 36 37.99 15.80 -14.13
N TYR A 37 38.25 14.56 -14.55
CA TYR A 37 37.44 13.41 -14.13
C TYR A 37 37.55 13.16 -12.63
N HIS A 38 38.77 13.24 -12.08
CA HIS A 38 38.99 13.10 -10.63
C HIS A 38 38.37 14.26 -9.84
N TYR A 39 38.37 15.46 -10.39
CA TYR A 39 37.73 16.64 -9.79
C TYR A 39 36.20 16.49 -9.82
N LEU A 40 35.61 15.96 -10.90
CA LEU A 40 34.20 15.65 -10.99
C LEU A 40 33.80 14.47 -10.09
N SER A 41 34.64 13.43 -10.00
CA SER A 41 34.42 12.27 -9.17
C SER A 41 34.61 12.55 -7.66
N ASN A 42 35.46 13.50 -7.32
CA ASN A 42 35.75 13.91 -5.93
C ASN A 42 35.01 15.20 -5.51
N ARG A 43 34.17 15.76 -6.36
CA ARG A 43 33.09 16.59 -5.86
C ARG A 43 32.21 15.66 -5.05
N GLN A 44 32.42 15.65 -3.73
CA GLN A 44 31.27 15.47 -2.84
C GLN A 44 30.17 16.32 -3.47
N GLN A 45 29.13 15.67 -3.98
CA GLN A 45 27.92 16.38 -4.33
C GLN A 45 27.66 17.33 -3.14
N PRO A 46 27.67 18.65 -3.37
CA PRO A 46 26.97 19.49 -2.42
C PRO A 46 25.59 18.86 -2.40
N ASP A 47 25.08 18.55 -1.20
CA ASP A 47 23.73 18.04 -1.02
C ASP A 47 22.89 18.57 -2.15
N SER A 48 22.60 17.69 -3.11
CA SER A 48 21.77 18.06 -4.21
C SER A 48 20.53 18.62 -3.55
N VAL A 49 20.37 19.94 -3.69
CA VAL A 49 19.03 20.50 -3.66
C VAL A 49 18.30 19.59 -4.62
N GLN A 50 17.58 18.62 -4.08
CA GLN A 50 16.68 17.76 -4.80
C GLN A 50 15.73 18.70 -5.53
N GLU A 51 16.05 18.93 -6.79
CA GLU A 51 15.05 19.32 -7.76
C GLU A 51 13.97 18.24 -7.59
N GLY A 52 12.84 18.63 -6.94
CA GLY A 52 11.77 17.78 -6.44
C GLY A 52 11.47 16.54 -7.26
N GLU A 53 12.18 15.48 -7.04
CA GLU A 53 11.61 14.18 -7.04
C GLU A 53 10.62 14.24 -5.87
N LEU A 54 9.35 14.44 -6.18
CA LEU A 54 8.26 14.20 -5.24
C LEU A 54 8.55 12.79 -4.72
N ALA A 55 9.14 12.70 -3.53
CA ALA A 55 9.36 11.43 -2.88
C ALA A 55 7.98 10.80 -2.80
N VAL A 56 7.74 9.81 -3.66
CA VAL A 56 6.48 9.08 -3.68
C VAL A 56 6.43 8.40 -2.32
N MET A 57 5.62 8.94 -1.42
CA MET A 57 5.44 8.37 -0.10
C MET A 57 4.96 6.94 -0.26
N THR A 58 5.56 6.03 0.49
CA THR A 58 5.06 4.66 0.52
C THR A 58 3.67 4.62 1.20
N PRO A 59 2.83 3.60 0.92
CA PRO A 59 1.54 3.46 1.61
C PRO A 59 1.68 3.47 3.13
N VAL A 60 2.75 2.88 3.66
CA VAL A 60 3.08 2.89 5.10
C VAL A 60 3.30 4.33 5.60
N GLN A 61 4.13 5.10 4.91
CA GLN A 61 4.39 6.49 5.28
C GLN A 61 3.14 7.35 5.16
N GLU A 62 2.28 7.11 4.16
CA GLU A 62 1.04 7.85 3.97
C GLU A 62 0.10 7.67 5.18
N VAL A 63 -0.10 6.45 5.65
CA VAL A 63 -0.97 6.21 6.82
C VAL A 63 -0.33 6.68 8.12
N LEU A 64 0.99 6.57 8.30
CA LEU A 64 1.70 7.01 9.50
C LEU A 64 1.73 8.54 9.65
N THR A 65 1.85 9.28 8.56
CA THR A 65 1.89 10.76 8.58
C THR A 65 0.55 11.41 8.90
N ARG A 66 -0.55 10.67 8.83
CA ARG A 66 -1.87 11.20 9.17
C ARG A 66 -1.96 11.55 10.66
N ASN A 67 -2.14 12.83 10.96
CA ASN A 67 -2.36 13.29 12.33
C ASN A 67 -3.85 13.14 12.70
N LEU A 68 -4.15 12.18 13.59
CA LEU A 68 -5.53 11.91 14.02
C LEU A 68 -6.07 12.92 15.04
N GLU A 69 -5.23 13.73 15.68
CA GLU A 69 -5.71 14.80 16.56
C GLU A 69 -6.34 15.95 15.76
N THR A 70 -5.79 16.24 14.57
CA THR A 70 -6.23 17.37 13.75
C THR A 70 -7.02 16.95 12.52
N ASN A 71 -6.88 15.69 12.08
CA ASN A 71 -7.49 15.16 10.85
C ASN A 71 -8.08 13.75 11.10
N TYR A 72 -8.91 13.64 12.14
CA TYR A 72 -9.62 12.40 12.44
C TYR A 72 -10.66 12.10 11.34
N PRO A 73 -10.85 10.82 10.93
CA PRO A 73 -11.89 10.44 9.98
C PRO A 73 -13.28 10.88 10.45
N ALA A 74 -13.96 11.71 9.67
CA ALA A 74 -15.18 12.39 10.11
C ALA A 74 -16.44 11.49 10.13
N THR A 75 -16.40 10.36 9.41
CA THR A 75 -17.55 9.47 9.24
C THR A 75 -17.17 8.02 9.56
N PRO A 76 -18.15 7.17 9.95
CA PRO A 76 -17.90 5.74 10.18
C PRO A 76 -17.21 5.06 9.00
N ARG A 77 -17.62 5.44 7.78
CA ARG A 77 -17.06 4.91 6.55
C ARG A 77 -15.59 5.30 6.34
N GLU A 78 -15.21 6.52 6.70
CA GLU A 78 -13.81 6.97 6.64
C GLU A 78 -12.95 6.32 7.72
N VAL A 79 -13.49 6.06 8.91
CA VAL A 79 -12.80 5.31 9.97
C VAL A 79 -12.48 3.88 9.47
N VAL A 80 -13.46 3.17 8.92
CA VAL A 80 -13.24 1.80 8.39
C VAL A 80 -12.34 1.82 7.15
N ARG A 81 -12.37 2.89 6.34
CA ARG A 81 -11.43 3.06 5.24
C ARG A 81 -10.00 3.14 5.78
N TYR A 82 -9.74 4.01 6.74
CA TYR A 82 -8.42 4.17 7.32
C TYR A 82 -7.92 2.90 8.01
N PHE A 83 -8.81 2.21 8.72
CA PHE A 83 -8.52 0.86 9.24
C PHE A 83 -8.08 -0.10 8.14
N SER A 84 -8.79 -0.09 7.00
CA SER A 84 -8.50 -1.00 5.88
C SER A 84 -7.18 -0.63 5.17
N GLU A 85 -6.85 0.65 5.07
CA GLU A 85 -5.57 1.14 4.55
C GLU A 85 -4.40 0.66 5.42
N ILE A 86 -4.50 0.79 6.76
CA ILE A 86 -3.49 0.27 7.68
C ILE A 86 -3.41 -1.27 7.59
N THR A 87 -4.55 -1.94 7.50
CA THR A 87 -4.61 -3.40 7.34
C THR A 87 -3.89 -3.86 6.06
N GLN A 88 -4.06 -3.15 4.94
CA GLN A 88 -3.29 -3.43 3.73
C GLN A 88 -1.79 -3.22 3.95
N CYS A 89 -1.37 -2.19 4.68
CA CYS A 89 0.03 -2.00 5.01
C CYS A 89 0.60 -3.21 5.77
N PHE A 90 -0.09 -3.73 6.79
CA PHE A 90 0.37 -4.90 7.54
C PHE A 90 0.63 -6.13 6.67
N TYR A 91 -0.23 -6.39 5.71
CA TYR A 91 -0.22 -7.64 4.96
C TYR A 91 0.47 -7.57 3.60
N ASN A 92 0.50 -6.39 2.98
CA ASN A 92 0.99 -6.26 1.61
C ASN A 92 2.33 -5.56 1.49
N GLU A 93 2.67 -4.67 2.44
CA GLU A 93 3.82 -3.79 2.29
C GLU A 93 5.06 -4.34 3.00
N GLU A 94 6.22 -3.79 2.62
CA GLU A 94 7.46 -3.95 3.35
C GLU A 94 7.61 -2.78 4.32
N TYR A 95 8.01 -3.08 5.54
CA TYR A 95 8.20 -2.10 6.61
C TYR A 95 9.27 -2.57 7.59
N THR A 96 9.84 -1.65 8.35
CA THR A 96 10.74 -1.92 9.46
C THR A 96 9.96 -2.36 10.71
N GLU A 97 10.65 -2.91 11.71
CA GLU A 97 10.03 -3.26 13.00
C GLU A 97 9.46 -2.01 13.70
N GLU A 98 10.10 -0.85 13.56
CA GLU A 98 9.64 0.43 14.09
C GLU A 98 8.34 0.88 13.39
N GLU A 99 8.32 0.84 12.06
CA GLU A 99 7.11 1.18 11.28
C GLU A 99 5.95 0.23 11.58
N LEU A 100 6.20 -1.07 11.78
CA LEU A 100 5.16 -2.02 12.19
C LEU A 100 4.59 -1.68 13.57
N HIS A 101 5.46 -1.34 14.52
CA HIS A 101 5.03 -0.90 15.84
C HIS A 101 4.19 0.39 15.76
N ASP A 102 4.64 1.35 14.98
CA ASP A 102 3.92 2.62 14.79
C ASP A 102 2.56 2.42 14.10
N LEU A 103 2.48 1.54 13.07
CA LEU A 103 1.22 1.15 12.44
C LEU A 103 0.27 0.50 13.45
N ALA A 104 0.78 -0.37 14.32
CA ALA A 104 0.01 -1.05 15.35
C ALA A 104 -0.53 -0.07 16.41
N LEU A 105 0.24 0.94 16.78
CA LEU A 105 -0.26 2.01 17.66
C LEU A 105 -1.28 2.89 16.92
N LYS A 106 -0.99 3.24 15.67
CA LYS A 106 -1.85 4.09 14.85
C LYS A 106 -3.25 3.51 14.63
N ILE A 107 -3.36 2.21 14.38
CA ILE A 107 -4.68 1.57 14.23
C ILE A 107 -5.45 1.53 15.56
N ARG A 108 -4.75 1.41 16.70
CA ARG A 108 -5.38 1.44 18.03
C ARG A 108 -5.94 2.82 18.39
N GLU A 109 -5.44 3.91 17.80
CA GLU A 109 -6.01 5.25 17.99
C GLU A 109 -7.45 5.37 17.47
N ILE A 110 -7.86 4.52 16.53
CA ILE A 110 -9.25 4.47 16.02
C ILE A 110 -10.10 3.37 16.63
N TYR A 111 -9.56 2.60 17.58
CA TYR A 111 -10.32 1.60 18.34
C TYR A 111 -11.05 2.26 19.51
N ASP A 112 -12.16 1.67 19.88
CA ASP A 112 -12.89 2.00 21.08
C ASP A 112 -12.08 1.59 22.33
N ASP A 113 -12.23 2.33 23.42
CA ASP A 113 -11.48 2.09 24.66
C ASP A 113 -11.76 0.68 25.23
N GLU A 114 -12.98 0.16 25.10
CA GLU A 114 -13.31 -1.19 25.53
C GLU A 114 -12.61 -2.24 24.66
N LEU A 115 -12.49 -2.01 23.35
CA LEU A 115 -11.75 -2.91 22.48
C LEU A 115 -10.25 -2.88 22.81
N VAL A 116 -9.68 -1.69 23.07
CA VAL A 116 -8.27 -1.54 23.48
C VAL A 116 -8.00 -2.23 24.81
N ALA A 117 -8.96 -2.17 25.76
CA ALA A 117 -8.82 -2.77 27.10
C ALA A 117 -8.86 -4.31 27.12
N ASN A 118 -9.32 -4.95 26.02
CA ASN A 118 -9.46 -6.41 25.97
C ASN A 118 -8.11 -7.16 25.98
N GLN A 119 -7.02 -6.49 25.61
CA GLN A 119 -5.68 -7.09 25.63
C GLN A 119 -4.60 -6.03 25.83
N THR A 120 -3.49 -6.45 26.44
CA THR A 120 -2.34 -5.57 26.60
C THR A 120 -1.72 -5.23 25.23
N GLU A 121 -0.95 -4.14 25.17
CA GLU A 121 -0.23 -3.78 23.95
C GLU A 121 0.73 -4.89 23.50
N ALA A 122 1.43 -5.52 24.45
CA ALA A 122 2.37 -6.59 24.14
C ALA A 122 1.65 -7.83 23.56
N ASP A 123 0.52 -8.22 24.12
CA ASP A 123 -0.28 -9.35 23.60
C ASP A 123 -0.85 -9.03 22.21
N TYR A 124 -1.29 -7.77 22.02
CA TYR A 124 -1.78 -7.30 20.72
C TYR A 124 -0.67 -7.36 19.65
N LEU A 125 0.51 -6.82 19.95
CA LEU A 125 1.65 -6.82 19.02
C LEU A 125 2.10 -8.24 18.68
N GLN A 126 2.11 -9.13 19.67
CA GLN A 126 2.44 -10.53 19.42
C GLN A 126 1.42 -11.20 18.50
N SER A 127 0.14 -11.07 18.82
CA SER A 127 -0.95 -11.64 17.99
C SER A 127 -0.92 -11.08 16.56
N LEU A 128 -0.70 -9.78 16.40
CA LEU A 128 -0.58 -9.14 15.09
C LEU A 128 0.60 -9.71 14.29
N ASN A 129 1.77 -9.87 14.92
CA ASN A 129 2.94 -10.46 14.26
C ASN A 129 2.68 -11.91 13.81
N ASP A 130 2.02 -12.71 14.66
CA ASP A 130 1.67 -14.10 14.34
C ASP A 130 0.69 -14.15 13.16
N ASP A 131 -0.34 -13.30 13.15
CA ASP A 131 -1.32 -13.20 12.05
C ASP A 131 -0.66 -12.76 10.73
N ILE A 132 0.23 -11.78 10.77
CA ILE A 132 0.99 -11.32 9.59
C ILE A 132 1.88 -12.45 9.06
N ALA A 133 2.57 -13.15 9.95
CA ALA A 133 3.46 -14.26 9.57
C ALA A 133 2.66 -15.40 8.91
N GLU A 134 1.51 -15.78 9.47
CA GLU A 134 0.63 -16.80 8.88
C GLU A 134 0.11 -16.36 7.51
N PHE A 135 -0.34 -15.12 7.38
CA PHE A 135 -0.87 -14.58 6.14
C PHE A 135 0.19 -14.58 5.02
N LYS A 136 1.40 -14.10 5.34
CA LYS A 136 2.55 -14.07 4.40
C LYS A 136 3.03 -15.49 4.06
N ALA A 137 3.07 -16.41 5.03
CA ALA A 137 3.45 -17.81 4.79
C ALA A 137 2.49 -18.52 3.82
N ALA A 138 1.22 -18.16 3.84
CA ALA A 138 0.22 -18.65 2.90
C ALA A 138 0.28 -17.95 1.52
N ASN A 139 1.22 -17.03 1.29
CA ASN A 139 1.34 -16.19 0.08
C ASN A 139 0.03 -15.44 -0.24
N ARG A 140 -0.65 -14.98 0.79
CA ARG A 140 -1.87 -14.18 0.65
C ARG A 140 -1.54 -12.71 0.47
N THR A 141 -2.39 -11.99 -0.29
CA THR A 141 -2.36 -10.54 -0.41
C THR A 141 -3.78 -9.99 -0.41
N ILE A 142 -3.98 -8.81 0.16
CA ILE A 142 -5.26 -8.09 0.05
C ILE A 142 -5.25 -7.32 -1.26
N ALA A 143 -5.89 -7.89 -2.30
CA ALA A 143 -5.92 -7.29 -3.63
C ALA A 143 -6.65 -5.94 -3.64
N ASN A 144 -7.76 -5.83 -2.92
CA ASN A 144 -8.50 -4.60 -2.69
C ASN A 144 -9.45 -4.74 -1.49
N PHE A 145 -10.06 -3.62 -1.09
CA PHE A 145 -11.22 -3.62 -0.21
C PHE A 145 -12.32 -2.70 -0.76
N THR A 146 -13.57 -3.03 -0.48
CA THR A 146 -14.74 -2.28 -0.90
C THR A 146 -15.65 -2.04 0.30
N LEU A 147 -15.92 -0.77 0.60
CA LEU A 147 -16.82 -0.37 1.68
C LEU A 147 -18.25 -0.26 1.15
N SER A 148 -19.23 -0.61 1.98
CA SER A 148 -20.63 -0.33 1.72
C SER A 148 -20.84 1.16 1.35
N SER A 149 -21.88 1.43 0.58
CA SER A 149 -22.24 2.80 0.21
C SER A 149 -22.58 3.63 1.46
N THR A 150 -22.46 4.94 1.38
CA THR A 150 -22.79 5.82 2.51
C THR A 150 -24.26 5.69 2.94
N ILE A 151 -25.16 5.40 1.99
CA ILE A 151 -26.58 5.18 2.29
C ILE A 151 -26.87 3.84 3.00
N ASP A 152 -25.92 2.90 2.94
CA ASP A 152 -26.02 1.59 3.58
C ASP A 152 -25.36 1.57 4.97
N VAL A 153 -24.85 2.71 5.45
CA VAL A 153 -24.37 2.86 6.83
C VAL A 153 -25.57 3.00 7.75
N GLU A 154 -25.77 2.00 8.60
CA GLU A 154 -26.86 2.03 9.59
C GLU A 154 -26.37 2.76 10.83
N THR A 155 -27.08 3.83 11.22
CA THR A 155 -26.83 4.54 12.49
C THR A 155 -28.04 4.41 13.43
N TYR A 156 -27.79 4.23 14.73
CA TYR A 156 -28.83 4.10 15.72
C TYR A 156 -28.33 4.54 17.11
N GLN A 157 -29.27 4.75 18.05
CA GLN A 157 -28.97 5.07 19.45
C GLN A 157 -29.23 3.84 20.30
N SER A 158 -28.28 3.48 21.17
CA SER A 158 -28.45 2.46 22.19
C SER A 158 -27.53 2.75 23.38
N ASP A 159 -28.06 2.49 24.59
CA ASP A 159 -27.33 2.63 25.86
C ASP A 159 -26.66 4.01 26.06
N GLY A 160 -27.28 5.05 25.50
CA GLY A 160 -26.77 6.43 25.59
C GLY A 160 -25.69 6.79 24.57
N TYR A 161 -25.33 5.87 23.70
CA TYR A 161 -24.33 6.08 22.64
C TYR A 161 -24.98 6.09 21.26
N GLU A 162 -24.33 6.82 20.35
CA GLU A 162 -24.60 6.73 18.91
C GLU A 162 -23.71 5.65 18.30
N TRP A 163 -24.35 4.69 17.63
CA TRP A 163 -23.70 3.54 17.01
C TRP A 163 -23.79 3.65 15.49
N ALA A 164 -22.80 3.07 14.82
CA ALA A 164 -22.83 2.90 13.36
C ALA A 164 -22.44 1.46 13.01
N LYS A 165 -23.12 0.90 12.01
CA LYS A 165 -22.83 -0.42 11.46
C LYS A 165 -22.65 -0.30 9.94
N LEU A 166 -21.57 -0.88 9.42
CA LEU A 166 -21.30 -0.93 7.98
C LEU A 166 -20.50 -2.17 7.62
N TYR A 167 -20.35 -2.40 6.32
CA TYR A 167 -19.67 -3.58 5.80
C TYR A 167 -18.46 -3.20 4.95
N CYS A 168 -17.43 -4.04 5.00
CA CYS A 168 -16.28 -4.00 4.13
C CYS A 168 -16.05 -5.39 3.54
N ILE A 169 -15.82 -5.45 2.24
CA ILE A 169 -15.45 -6.67 1.54
C ILE A 169 -13.96 -6.60 1.24
N TYR A 170 -13.19 -7.53 1.78
CA TYR A 170 -11.79 -7.70 1.43
C TYR A 170 -11.67 -8.78 0.36
N SER A 171 -11.05 -8.43 -0.77
CA SER A 171 -10.68 -9.39 -1.81
C SER A 171 -9.27 -9.89 -1.53
N VAL A 172 -9.14 -11.10 -1.01
CA VAL A 172 -7.88 -11.74 -0.67
C VAL A 172 -7.47 -12.69 -1.80
N LYS A 173 -6.28 -12.53 -2.29
CA LYS A 173 -5.67 -13.40 -3.31
C LYS A 173 -4.69 -14.36 -2.63
N GLU A 174 -4.89 -15.64 -2.86
CA GLU A 174 -3.96 -16.72 -2.56
C GLU A 174 -3.66 -17.47 -3.88
N GLN A 175 -4.31 -18.57 -4.15
CA GLN A 175 -4.33 -19.23 -5.48
C GLN A 175 -5.46 -18.68 -6.36
N ILE A 176 -6.58 -18.40 -5.72
CA ILE A 176 -7.77 -17.76 -6.30
C ILE A 176 -8.12 -16.51 -5.51
N LEU A 177 -8.94 -15.65 -6.10
CA LEU A 177 -9.47 -14.48 -5.40
C LEU A 177 -10.69 -14.91 -4.57
N VAL A 178 -10.64 -14.65 -3.25
CA VAL A 178 -11.72 -14.94 -2.32
C VAL A 178 -12.17 -13.65 -1.65
N ASN A 179 -13.48 -13.44 -1.56
CA ASN A 179 -14.05 -12.29 -0.89
C ASN A 179 -14.44 -12.66 0.55
N SER A 180 -13.98 -11.85 1.51
CA SER A 180 -14.36 -11.93 2.91
C SER A 180 -15.20 -10.71 3.28
N ASN A 181 -16.43 -10.96 3.72
CA ASN A 181 -17.36 -9.90 4.13
C ASN A 181 -17.19 -9.65 5.62
N ILE A 182 -16.79 -8.45 5.98
CA ILE A 182 -16.59 -8.02 7.36
C ILE A 182 -17.64 -6.98 7.72
N GLN A 183 -18.37 -7.22 8.81
CA GLN A 183 -19.25 -6.22 9.43
C GLN A 183 -18.49 -5.50 10.52
N PHE A 184 -18.49 -4.18 10.49
CA PHE A 184 -17.93 -3.32 11.51
C PHE A 184 -19.04 -2.71 12.35
N LEU A 185 -18.81 -2.64 13.66
CA LEU A 185 -19.60 -1.91 14.62
C LEU A 185 -18.75 -0.81 15.22
N LEU A 186 -19.22 0.43 15.14
CA LEU A 186 -18.56 1.60 15.68
C LEU A 186 -19.43 2.26 16.72
N ARG A 187 -18.79 2.87 17.73
CA ARG A 187 -19.43 3.69 18.75
C ARG A 187 -18.85 5.10 18.69
N LYS A 188 -19.68 6.09 18.86
CA LYS A 188 -19.26 7.48 18.91
C LYS A 188 -18.79 7.84 20.31
N ASP A 189 -17.57 8.37 20.42
CA ASP A 189 -16.99 8.80 21.67
C ASP A 189 -17.51 10.18 22.13
N GLU A 190 -17.03 10.65 23.28
CA GLU A 190 -17.41 11.96 23.85
C GLU A 190 -16.92 13.15 23.01
N ASN A 191 -15.87 12.95 22.20
CA ASN A 191 -15.34 13.97 21.28
C ASN A 191 -16.13 14.01 19.95
N GLY A 192 -17.10 13.12 19.77
CA GLY A 192 -17.89 13.01 18.55
C GLY A 192 -17.21 12.17 17.47
N HIS A 193 -16.14 11.42 17.77
CA HIS A 193 -15.44 10.55 16.86
C HIS A 193 -16.04 9.15 16.89
N TYR A 194 -16.24 8.55 15.74
CA TYR A 194 -16.58 7.14 15.67
C TYR A 194 -15.34 6.28 15.89
N LYS A 195 -15.40 5.38 16.85
CA LYS A 195 -14.36 4.41 17.22
C LYS A 195 -14.82 3.00 16.88
N ILE A 196 -13.91 2.15 16.40
CA ILE A 196 -14.22 0.76 16.09
C ILE A 196 -14.40 -0.01 17.41
N TYR A 197 -15.63 -0.42 17.69
CA TYR A 197 -15.97 -1.22 18.85
C TYR A 197 -15.70 -2.72 18.62
N GLY A 198 -15.83 -3.16 17.35
CA GLY A 198 -15.52 -4.53 16.97
C GLY A 198 -15.88 -4.82 15.52
N TRP A 199 -15.51 -6.01 15.08
CA TRP A 199 -15.86 -6.52 13.75
C TRP A 199 -16.06 -8.02 13.77
N GLN A 200 -16.80 -8.53 12.78
CA GLN A 200 -17.02 -9.96 12.59
C GLN A 200 -17.13 -10.32 11.11
N MET A 201 -16.71 -11.54 10.77
CA MET A 201 -16.97 -12.09 9.45
C MET A 201 -18.42 -12.46 9.31
N VAL A 202 -19.04 -12.11 8.18
CA VAL A 202 -20.42 -12.45 7.87
C VAL A 202 -20.52 -13.17 6.52
N LYS A 203 -21.49 -14.06 6.37
CA LYS A 203 -21.65 -14.82 5.12
C LYS A 203 -22.08 -13.95 3.95
N ASN A 204 -22.98 -12.99 4.18
CA ASN A 204 -23.50 -12.09 3.16
C ASN A 204 -23.46 -10.65 3.66
N ALA A 205 -22.86 -9.74 2.90
CA ALA A 205 -23.03 -8.30 3.10
C ALA A 205 -24.28 -7.84 2.33
N PRO A 206 -25.19 -7.05 2.93
CA PRO A 206 -26.26 -6.43 2.17
C PRO A 206 -25.64 -5.52 1.09
N ASN A 207 -26.11 -5.63 -0.15
CA ASN A 207 -25.72 -4.76 -1.28
C ASN A 207 -24.23 -4.67 -1.65
N ALA A 208 -23.51 -5.79 -1.68
CA ALA A 208 -22.38 -5.89 -2.58
C ALA A 208 -22.96 -5.84 -4.01
N GLN A 209 -22.88 -4.68 -4.68
CA GLN A 209 -23.22 -4.61 -6.10
C GLN A 209 -22.40 -5.68 -6.81
N GLU A 210 -23.11 -6.68 -7.35
CA GLU A 210 -22.54 -7.68 -8.25
C GLU A 210 -21.89 -6.92 -9.40
N THR A 211 -20.58 -6.84 -9.37
CA THR A 211 -19.80 -6.51 -10.55
C THR A 211 -19.97 -7.72 -11.45
N GLN A 212 -20.90 -7.63 -12.39
CA GLN A 212 -21.14 -8.65 -13.43
C GLN A 212 -19.81 -8.95 -14.14
N GLY A 213 -19.29 -10.11 -13.83
CA GLY A 213 -18.17 -10.74 -14.49
C GLY A 213 -18.49 -12.20 -14.75
N THR A 214 -19.11 -12.46 -15.90
CA THR A 214 -19.12 -13.73 -16.65
C THR A 214 -19.97 -14.87 -16.11
N GLN A 215 -21.05 -15.11 -16.83
CA GLN A 215 -21.86 -16.34 -16.86
C GLN A 215 -20.99 -17.60 -16.91
N GLY A 216 -21.27 -18.53 -16.01
CA GLY A 216 -20.70 -19.87 -16.02
C GLY A 216 -21.46 -20.80 -15.10
N THR A 217 -22.52 -21.44 -15.67
CA THR A 217 -23.08 -22.72 -15.26
C THR A 217 -23.80 -22.80 -13.91
N GLN A 218 -25.11 -22.54 -13.95
CA GLN A 218 -26.06 -23.23 -13.08
C GLN A 218 -26.01 -24.73 -13.44
N GLU A 219 -25.73 -25.57 -12.48
CA GLU A 219 -26.39 -26.88 -12.28
C GLU A 219 -25.80 -27.56 -11.03
N THR A 220 -26.71 -28.10 -10.23
CA THR A 220 -26.47 -29.11 -9.18
C THR A 220 -26.15 -28.60 -7.77
N GLN A 221 -27.19 -28.20 -7.01
CA GLN A 221 -27.32 -28.47 -5.58
C GLN A 221 -28.78 -28.37 -5.13
N GLU A 222 -29.62 -29.22 -5.65
CA GLU A 222 -30.79 -29.76 -4.96
C GLU A 222 -30.45 -31.22 -4.66
N THR A 223 -30.16 -31.52 -3.42
CA THR A 223 -30.31 -32.81 -2.71
C THR A 223 -29.28 -32.87 -1.58
N LEU A 224 -29.65 -32.46 -0.38
CA LEU A 224 -29.16 -32.96 0.93
C LEU A 224 -29.71 -32.09 2.09
N VAL A 225 -31.04 -31.97 2.12
CA VAL A 225 -31.73 -31.58 3.36
C VAL A 225 -32.98 -32.46 3.47
N GLU A 226 -32.75 -33.72 3.74
CA GLU A 226 -33.81 -34.59 4.28
C GLU A 226 -33.13 -35.82 4.88
N GLN A 227 -32.78 -35.75 6.14
CA GLN A 227 -32.68 -36.88 7.10
C GLN A 227 -31.94 -36.45 8.39
N SER A 228 -32.65 -35.82 9.32
CA SER A 228 -32.38 -35.97 10.74
C SER A 228 -33.54 -35.41 11.58
N GLU A 229 -34.74 -35.87 11.31
CA GLU A 229 -35.78 -35.99 12.36
C GLU A 229 -36.15 -37.47 12.41
N ILE A 230 -35.85 -38.11 13.50
CA ILE A 230 -36.38 -39.28 14.19
C ILE A 230 -35.19 -39.97 14.93
N GLN A 231 -34.99 -39.64 16.16
CA GLN A 231 -34.96 -40.46 17.39
C GLN A 231 -34.50 -39.64 18.58
#